data_a4d8bf599223f20357c32350886b922d
#
_entry.id   a4d8bf599223f20357c32350886b922d
#
_cell.length_a   1.000
_cell.length_b   1.000
_cell.length_c   1.000
_cell.angle_alpha   90.00
_cell.angle_beta   90.00
_cell.angle_gamma   90.00
#
_symmetry.space_group_name_H-M   'P 1'
#
loop_
_entity.id
_entity.type
_entity.pdbx_description
1 polymer ?
#
loop_
_entity_poly.entity_id
_entity_poly.type
_entity_poly.pdbx_seq_one_letter_code
_entity_poly.pdbx_strand_id
1 'polypeptide(L)'
;RLKEKMTLKINSLAPDFTAETSEGKLTLHEWLDDSWGVLFSHPKDFTPVCTTELGALAKLKPEFEKRNVKVMGLSVDPVSDHIKWLEDIKDVCGLKPNYPIVADEKLEIAKLYNMLEGDVGTTSMGRTAVDNQTVRTVYVIRPDKRIGLFLTYPMTTGRNFHEILRAIDSMQLTAKYKVATPADWKKGEDVIIVPKVTNEEAKKIYPDGWETIKPYLRKVPDPTK
;
A
#
# COMPACT_ATOMS: atom_id res chain seq x y z
N ARG A 1 32.50 -8.47 7.00
CA ARG A 1 31.65 -7.31 6.67
C ARG A 1 30.34 -7.87 6.14
N LEU A 2 29.30 -7.90 6.95
CA LEU A 2 27.93 -8.12 6.55
C LEU A 2 27.60 -7.00 5.52
N LYS A 3 27.35 -7.37 4.26
CA LYS A 3 26.72 -6.45 3.32
C LYS A 3 25.36 -6.14 3.91
N GLU A 4 25.14 -4.94 4.40
CA GLU A 4 23.83 -4.48 4.81
C GLU A 4 22.90 -4.66 3.59
N LYS A 5 21.97 -5.61 3.72
CA LYS A 5 20.87 -5.75 2.78
C LYS A 5 20.08 -4.44 2.89
N MET A 6 20.04 -3.64 1.84
CA MET A 6 19.25 -2.41 1.84
C MET A 6 17.79 -2.76 2.13
N THR A 7 17.38 -2.54 3.38
CA THR A 7 15.99 -2.72 3.80
C THR A 7 15.24 -1.43 3.51
N LEU A 8 14.11 -1.52 2.79
CA LEU A 8 13.26 -0.37 2.53
C LEU A 8 12.66 0.16 3.84
N LYS A 9 12.69 1.47 3.99
CA LYS A 9 12.19 2.19 5.17
C LYS A 9 11.16 3.25 4.74
N ILE A 10 10.40 3.77 5.68
CA ILE A 10 9.59 4.98 5.45
C ILE A 10 10.53 6.10 4.96
N ASN A 11 10.12 6.82 3.95
CA ASN A 11 10.87 7.84 3.21
C ASN A 11 11.99 7.32 2.29
N SER A 12 12.25 6.00 2.23
CA SER A 12 13.08 5.45 1.15
C SER A 12 12.42 5.71 -0.20
N LEU A 13 13.23 5.97 -1.23
CA LEU A 13 12.74 5.93 -2.60
C LEU A 13 12.27 4.51 -2.91
N ALA A 14 11.04 4.37 -3.38
CA ALA A 14 10.53 3.09 -3.88
C ALA A 14 11.33 2.69 -5.12
N PRO A 15 11.98 1.51 -5.12
CA PRO A 15 12.76 1.06 -6.28
C PRO A 15 11.91 1.04 -7.54
N ASP A 16 12.38 1.67 -8.61
CA ASP A 16 11.72 1.57 -9.90
C ASP A 16 11.96 0.20 -10.52
N PHE A 17 11.03 -0.27 -11.32
CA PHE A 17 11.14 -1.50 -12.08
C PHE A 17 10.28 -1.46 -13.33
N THR A 18 10.65 -2.25 -14.32
CA THR A 18 9.85 -2.53 -15.50
C THR A 18 9.53 -4.01 -15.52
N ALA A 19 8.26 -4.36 -15.66
CA ALA A 19 7.80 -5.76 -15.60
C ALA A 19 6.61 -6.02 -16.52
N GLU A 20 6.44 -7.29 -16.89
CA GLU A 20 5.22 -7.78 -17.51
C GLU A 20 4.11 -7.88 -16.47
N THR A 21 2.92 -7.48 -16.85
CA THR A 21 1.73 -7.51 -15.99
C THR A 21 0.54 -8.09 -16.74
N SER A 22 -0.56 -8.33 -16.03
CA SER A 22 -1.84 -8.71 -16.65
C SER A 22 -2.41 -7.65 -17.60
N GLU A 23 -1.89 -6.43 -17.59
CA GLU A 23 -2.29 -5.32 -18.46
C GLU A 23 -1.17 -4.88 -19.41
N GLY A 24 -0.17 -5.73 -19.64
CA GLY A 24 0.98 -5.45 -20.49
C GLY A 24 2.21 -5.01 -19.68
N LYS A 25 3.22 -4.56 -20.40
CA LYS A 25 4.50 -4.13 -19.80
C LYS A 25 4.37 -2.73 -19.22
N LEU A 26 4.76 -2.58 -17.96
CA LEU A 26 4.69 -1.32 -17.21
C LEU A 26 6.01 -1.02 -16.50
N THR A 27 6.31 0.27 -16.39
CA THR A 27 7.40 0.80 -15.55
C THR A 27 6.75 1.53 -14.37
N LEU A 28 7.10 1.17 -13.13
CA LEU A 28 6.37 1.61 -11.94
C LEU A 28 6.28 3.13 -11.80
N HIS A 29 7.42 3.84 -11.85
CA HIS A 29 7.42 5.29 -11.63
C HIS A 29 6.69 6.05 -12.74
N GLU A 30 6.83 5.62 -13.98
CA GLU A 30 6.10 6.17 -15.13
C GLU A 30 4.59 5.92 -14.99
N TRP A 31 4.20 4.69 -14.63
CA TRP A 31 2.80 4.32 -14.44
C TRP A 31 2.15 5.08 -13.29
N LEU A 32 2.87 5.31 -12.18
CA LEU A 32 2.37 6.10 -11.06
C LEU A 32 2.17 7.56 -11.44
N ASP A 33 3.05 8.12 -12.28
CA ASP A 33 3.05 9.55 -12.63
C ASP A 33 3.01 10.41 -11.35
N ASP A 34 2.04 11.28 -11.17
CA ASP A 34 1.87 12.14 -10.00
C ASP A 34 0.87 11.59 -8.96
N SER A 35 0.41 10.35 -9.15
CA SER A 35 -0.52 9.70 -8.22
C SER A 35 0.19 9.04 -7.03
N TRP A 36 -0.59 8.77 -5.99
CA TRP A 36 -0.23 7.80 -4.97
C TRP A 36 -0.30 6.38 -5.56
N GLY A 37 0.42 5.45 -4.95
CA GLY A 37 0.39 4.05 -5.36
C GLY A 37 0.24 3.10 -4.19
N VAL A 38 -0.41 1.97 -4.45
CA VAL A 38 -0.42 0.79 -3.59
C VAL A 38 0.15 -0.36 -4.37
N LEU A 39 1.31 -0.87 -3.94
CA LEU A 39 1.93 -2.08 -4.46
C LEU A 39 1.79 -3.18 -3.41
N PHE A 40 1.12 -4.27 -3.76
CA PHE A 40 0.88 -5.36 -2.83
C PHE A 40 1.25 -6.71 -3.44
N SER A 41 1.79 -7.61 -2.62
CA SER A 41 2.08 -8.98 -3.03
C SER A 41 1.05 -9.97 -2.49
N HIS A 42 0.82 -11.07 -3.21
CA HIS A 42 0.04 -12.22 -2.76
C HIS A 42 0.83 -13.50 -3.00
N PRO A 43 0.65 -14.52 -2.16
CA PRO A 43 1.45 -15.75 -2.23
C PRO A 43 1.37 -16.47 -3.56
N LYS A 44 0.17 -16.71 -4.10
CA LYS A 44 -0.02 -17.50 -5.30
C LYS A 44 -1.41 -17.33 -5.91
N ASP A 45 -1.48 -17.30 -7.24
CA ASP A 45 -2.74 -17.38 -7.99
C ASP A 45 -3.48 -18.69 -7.72
N PHE A 46 -4.77 -18.71 -7.96
CA PHE A 46 -5.64 -19.88 -7.75
C PHE A 46 -5.62 -20.43 -6.32
N THR A 47 -5.59 -19.54 -5.33
CA THR A 47 -5.64 -19.89 -3.91
C THR A 47 -6.78 -19.16 -3.19
N PRO A 48 -7.35 -19.75 -2.10
CA PRO A 48 -8.58 -19.22 -1.51
C PRO A 48 -8.46 -17.79 -0.97
N VAL A 49 -7.50 -17.55 -0.09
CA VAL A 49 -7.34 -16.22 0.57
C VAL A 49 -6.96 -15.15 -0.44
N CYS A 50 -6.06 -15.46 -1.37
CA CYS A 50 -5.67 -14.52 -2.43
C CYS A 50 -6.87 -14.14 -3.31
N THR A 51 -7.72 -15.08 -3.65
CA THR A 51 -8.96 -14.83 -4.42
C THR A 51 -9.87 -13.83 -3.68
N THR A 52 -10.08 -14.03 -2.37
CA THR A 52 -10.88 -13.11 -1.56
C THR A 52 -10.26 -11.72 -1.47
N GLU A 53 -8.94 -11.64 -1.35
CA GLU A 53 -8.23 -10.36 -1.27
C GLU A 53 -8.33 -9.55 -2.56
N LEU A 54 -8.03 -10.16 -3.70
CA LEU A 54 -8.06 -9.45 -4.98
C LEU A 54 -9.49 -9.04 -5.37
N GLY A 55 -10.47 -9.86 -5.04
CA GLY A 55 -11.88 -9.51 -5.21
C GLY A 55 -12.32 -8.35 -4.31
N ALA A 56 -11.92 -8.37 -3.04
CA ALA A 56 -12.20 -7.26 -2.12
C ALA A 56 -11.58 -5.95 -2.59
N LEU A 57 -10.34 -5.99 -3.05
CA LEU A 57 -9.64 -4.83 -3.58
C LEU A 57 -10.27 -4.32 -4.88
N ALA A 58 -10.74 -5.20 -5.75
CA ALA A 58 -11.48 -4.80 -6.96
C ALA A 58 -12.74 -4.00 -6.61
N LYS A 59 -13.48 -4.41 -5.58
CA LYS A 59 -14.65 -3.69 -5.08
C LYS A 59 -14.30 -2.33 -4.47
N LEU A 60 -13.15 -2.22 -3.84
CA LEU A 60 -12.67 -0.99 -3.21
C LEU A 60 -11.89 -0.07 -4.17
N LYS A 61 -11.57 -0.53 -5.38
CA LYS A 61 -10.79 0.27 -6.33
C LYS A 61 -11.35 1.67 -6.57
N PRO A 62 -12.68 1.89 -6.72
CA PRO A 62 -13.23 3.24 -6.84
C PRO A 62 -12.88 4.15 -5.66
N GLU A 63 -12.78 3.62 -4.44
CA GLU A 63 -12.38 4.39 -3.27
C GLU A 63 -10.91 4.80 -3.30
N PHE A 64 -10.04 3.95 -3.85
CA PHE A 64 -8.64 4.32 -4.11
C PHE A 64 -8.55 5.40 -5.20
N GLU A 65 -9.29 5.25 -6.28
CA GLU A 65 -9.31 6.21 -7.40
C GLU A 65 -9.77 7.60 -6.96
N LYS A 66 -10.80 7.71 -6.10
CA LYS A 66 -11.27 8.98 -5.52
C LYS A 66 -10.16 9.73 -4.75
N ARG A 67 -9.16 9.00 -4.26
CA ARG A 67 -8.01 9.52 -3.53
C ARG A 67 -6.77 9.73 -4.41
N ASN A 68 -6.91 9.60 -5.72
CA ASN A 68 -5.79 9.60 -6.66
C ASN A 68 -4.74 8.54 -6.31
N VAL A 69 -5.19 7.32 -6.03
CA VAL A 69 -4.34 6.18 -5.71
C VAL A 69 -4.49 5.11 -6.77
N LYS A 70 -3.39 4.73 -7.40
CA LYS A 70 -3.30 3.58 -8.30
C LYS A 70 -2.92 2.32 -7.53
N VAL A 71 -3.42 1.18 -7.97
CA VAL A 71 -3.23 -0.11 -7.31
C VAL A 71 -2.57 -1.09 -8.24
N MET A 72 -1.56 -1.81 -7.77
CA MET A 72 -0.82 -2.83 -8.51
C MET A 72 -0.56 -4.04 -7.63
N GLY A 73 -0.95 -5.23 -8.11
CA GLY A 73 -0.64 -6.50 -7.46
C GLY A 73 0.66 -7.10 -7.98
N LEU A 74 1.19 -8.08 -7.25
CA LEU A 74 2.39 -8.83 -7.62
C LEU A 74 2.35 -10.24 -7.05
N SER A 75 2.70 -11.21 -7.86
CA SER A 75 3.10 -12.55 -7.41
C SER A 75 4.16 -13.13 -8.33
N VAL A 76 4.63 -14.31 -8.00
CA VAL A 76 5.64 -15.05 -8.78
C VAL A 76 5.02 -15.87 -9.91
N ASP A 77 3.71 -15.87 -10.05
CA ASP A 77 3.01 -16.57 -11.12
C ASP A 77 3.18 -15.87 -12.47
N PRO A 78 3.12 -16.59 -13.59
CA PRO A 78 3.24 -16.01 -14.92
C PRO A 78 1.97 -15.23 -15.31
N VAL A 79 2.11 -14.32 -16.27
CA VAL A 79 1.00 -13.50 -16.80
C VAL A 79 -0.18 -14.36 -17.26
N SER A 80 0.09 -15.50 -17.90
CA SER A 80 -0.96 -16.41 -18.36
C SER A 80 -1.84 -16.94 -17.24
N ASP A 81 -1.29 -17.16 -16.06
CA ASP A 81 -2.04 -17.59 -14.88
C ASP A 81 -2.84 -16.42 -14.31
N HIS A 82 -2.25 -15.23 -14.19
CA HIS A 82 -2.97 -14.03 -13.79
C HIS A 82 -4.24 -13.82 -14.62
N ILE A 83 -4.10 -13.86 -15.96
CA ILE A 83 -5.23 -13.62 -16.85
C ILE A 83 -6.35 -14.64 -16.65
N LYS A 84 -6.02 -15.92 -16.51
CA LYS A 84 -7.01 -16.98 -16.26
C LYS A 84 -7.66 -16.81 -14.88
N TRP A 85 -6.87 -16.53 -13.87
CA TRP A 85 -7.37 -16.40 -12.50
C TRP A 85 -8.28 -15.17 -12.30
N LEU A 86 -8.10 -14.11 -13.08
CA LEU A 86 -9.01 -12.96 -13.05
C LEU A 86 -10.47 -13.35 -13.36
N GLU A 87 -10.70 -14.35 -14.20
CA GLU A 87 -12.05 -14.86 -14.48
C GLU A 87 -12.61 -15.62 -13.28
N ASP A 88 -11.81 -16.46 -12.62
CA ASP A 88 -12.22 -17.15 -11.39
C ASP A 88 -12.58 -16.15 -10.28
N ILE A 89 -11.79 -15.08 -10.12
CA ILE A 89 -12.09 -14.03 -9.13
C ILE A 89 -13.43 -13.37 -9.45
N LYS A 90 -13.72 -13.09 -10.71
CA LYS A 90 -15.00 -12.56 -11.14
C LYS A 90 -16.15 -13.51 -10.78
N ASP A 91 -15.99 -14.81 -11.04
CA ASP A 91 -17.01 -15.81 -10.74
C ASP A 91 -17.28 -15.92 -9.23
N VAL A 92 -16.23 -15.89 -8.41
CA VAL A 92 -16.33 -15.99 -6.94
C VAL A 92 -16.80 -14.70 -6.29
N CYS A 93 -16.25 -13.56 -6.70
CA CYS A 93 -16.46 -12.27 -6.02
C CYS A 93 -17.44 -11.34 -6.72
N GLY A 94 -17.87 -11.68 -7.93
CA GLY A 94 -18.83 -10.90 -8.72
C GLY A 94 -18.22 -9.71 -9.47
N LEU A 95 -16.92 -9.49 -9.38
CA LEU A 95 -16.22 -8.41 -10.06
C LEU A 95 -14.81 -8.84 -10.47
N LYS A 96 -14.47 -8.62 -11.74
CA LYS A 96 -13.12 -8.87 -12.25
C LYS A 96 -12.18 -7.75 -11.79
N PRO A 97 -11.02 -8.07 -11.19
CA PRO A 97 -10.00 -7.07 -10.92
C PRO A 97 -9.59 -6.33 -12.20
N ASN A 98 -9.56 -5.02 -12.14
CA ASN A 98 -9.21 -4.12 -13.25
C ASN A 98 -8.00 -3.25 -12.90
N TYR A 99 -7.00 -3.86 -12.29
CA TYR A 99 -5.69 -3.29 -12.00
C TYR A 99 -4.59 -4.27 -12.41
N PRO A 100 -3.37 -3.79 -12.75
CA PRO A 100 -2.31 -4.66 -13.18
C PRO A 100 -1.80 -5.58 -12.07
N ILE A 101 -1.45 -6.81 -12.43
CA ILE A 101 -0.78 -7.79 -11.57
C ILE A 101 0.55 -8.15 -12.21
N VAL A 102 1.64 -7.85 -11.51
CA VAL A 102 3.01 -8.12 -11.96
C VAL A 102 3.31 -9.61 -11.90
N ALA A 103 3.93 -10.13 -12.94
CA ALA A 103 4.49 -11.48 -13.00
C ALA A 103 5.99 -11.45 -12.67
N ASP A 104 6.32 -11.69 -11.41
CA ASP A 104 7.71 -11.66 -10.90
C ASP A 104 8.30 -13.08 -10.79
N GLU A 105 8.31 -13.82 -11.89
CA GLU A 105 8.75 -15.23 -11.95
C GLU A 105 10.17 -15.44 -11.47
N LYS A 106 11.04 -14.43 -11.59
CA LYS A 106 12.47 -14.48 -11.20
C LYS A 106 12.73 -13.92 -9.80
N LEU A 107 11.72 -13.52 -9.05
CA LEU A 107 11.84 -12.92 -7.72
C LEU A 107 12.62 -11.59 -7.68
N GLU A 108 12.81 -10.92 -8.79
CA GLU A 108 13.62 -9.70 -8.86
C GLU A 108 12.99 -8.56 -8.05
N ILE A 109 11.69 -8.35 -8.24
CA ILE A 109 10.93 -7.30 -7.55
C ILE A 109 10.64 -7.71 -6.10
N ALA A 110 10.27 -8.97 -5.86
CA ALA A 110 10.03 -9.50 -4.53
C ALA A 110 11.26 -9.33 -3.62
N LYS A 111 12.47 -9.48 -4.15
CA LYS A 111 13.73 -9.21 -3.44
C LYS A 111 13.94 -7.72 -3.16
N LEU A 112 13.70 -6.86 -4.15
CA LEU A 112 13.82 -5.40 -4.00
C LEU A 112 12.89 -4.87 -2.90
N TYR A 113 11.66 -5.39 -2.85
CA TYR A 113 10.61 -4.93 -1.94
C TYR A 113 10.47 -5.79 -0.67
N ASN A 114 11.41 -6.71 -0.43
CA ASN A 114 11.42 -7.54 0.78
C ASN A 114 10.09 -8.29 1.01
N MET A 115 9.59 -8.92 -0.05
CA MET A 115 8.29 -9.61 -0.06
C MET A 115 8.38 -11.11 0.17
N LEU A 116 9.55 -11.65 0.54
CA LEU A 116 9.79 -13.07 0.78
C LEU A 116 9.90 -13.34 2.27
N GLU A 117 9.55 -14.57 2.69
CA GLU A 117 9.80 -15.04 4.07
C GLU A 117 11.29 -15.11 4.38
N GLY A 118 11.62 -15.01 5.67
CA GLY A 118 13.01 -14.99 6.13
C GLY A 118 13.80 -16.25 5.80
N ASP A 119 13.14 -17.40 5.79
CA ASP A 119 13.79 -18.71 5.62
C ASP A 119 13.82 -19.19 4.17
N VAL A 120 13.21 -18.50 3.23
CA VAL A 120 13.28 -18.86 1.82
C VAL A 120 14.56 -18.31 1.17
N GLY A 121 15.12 -19.10 0.26
CA GLY A 121 16.28 -18.67 -0.52
C GLY A 121 15.95 -17.47 -1.44
N THR A 122 17.00 -16.81 -1.90
CA THR A 122 16.88 -15.63 -2.78
C THR A 122 17.04 -15.97 -4.26
N THR A 123 17.08 -17.24 -4.61
CA THR A 123 17.20 -17.74 -5.99
C THR A 123 15.92 -18.44 -6.43
N SER A 124 15.53 -18.24 -7.68
CA SER A 124 14.45 -18.99 -8.33
C SER A 124 14.94 -20.28 -9.01
N MET A 125 16.26 -20.50 -9.09
CA MET A 125 16.83 -21.63 -9.79
C MET A 125 16.44 -22.95 -9.10
N GLY A 126 15.86 -23.89 -9.86
CA GLY A 126 15.44 -25.19 -9.37
C GLY A 126 14.22 -25.16 -8.45
N ARG A 127 13.51 -24.03 -8.36
CA ARG A 127 12.33 -23.81 -7.51
C ARG A 127 11.09 -23.56 -8.35
N THR A 128 9.95 -23.93 -7.81
CA THR A 128 8.63 -23.67 -8.42
C THR A 128 8.02 -22.38 -7.85
N ALA A 129 6.92 -21.91 -8.46
CA ALA A 129 6.14 -20.80 -7.92
C ALA A 129 5.66 -21.08 -6.48
N VAL A 130 5.37 -22.33 -6.14
CA VAL A 130 4.98 -22.72 -4.76
C VAL A 130 6.11 -22.48 -3.77
N ASP A 131 7.35 -22.78 -4.17
CA ASP A 131 8.54 -22.58 -3.32
C ASP A 131 8.89 -21.11 -3.15
N ASN A 132 8.51 -20.28 -4.11
CA ASN A 132 8.87 -18.87 -4.22
C ASN A 132 7.75 -17.91 -3.83
N GLN A 133 6.69 -18.40 -3.19
CA GLN A 133 5.56 -17.57 -2.81
C GLN A 133 5.98 -16.32 -2.02
N THR A 134 5.41 -15.18 -2.40
CA THR A 134 5.57 -13.93 -1.65
C THR A 134 4.65 -13.92 -0.43
N VAL A 135 5.02 -13.19 0.61
CA VAL A 135 4.13 -12.88 1.72
C VAL A 135 3.14 -11.79 1.34
N ARG A 136 2.19 -11.48 2.21
CA ARG A 136 1.15 -10.47 1.97
C ARG A 136 1.64 -9.10 2.40
N THR A 137 2.50 -8.49 1.59
CA THR A 137 3.05 -7.16 1.84
C THR A 137 2.23 -6.08 1.12
N VAL A 138 2.15 -4.91 1.70
CA VAL A 138 1.58 -3.70 1.10
C VAL A 138 2.56 -2.56 1.27
N TYR A 139 2.87 -1.87 0.19
CA TYR A 139 3.57 -0.58 0.21
C TYR A 139 2.63 0.51 -0.28
N VAL A 140 2.52 1.59 0.48
CA VAL A 140 1.90 2.83 0.04
C VAL A 140 3.02 3.77 -0.41
N ILE A 141 2.96 4.18 -1.67
CA ILE A 141 3.96 5.02 -2.32
C ILE A 141 3.35 6.40 -2.53
N ARG A 142 4.04 7.45 -2.08
CA ARG A 142 3.61 8.83 -2.25
C ARG A 142 3.90 9.34 -3.66
N PRO A 143 3.32 10.48 -4.09
CA PRO A 143 3.61 11.08 -5.39
C PRO A 143 5.09 11.38 -5.65
N ASP A 144 5.87 11.64 -4.61
CA ASP A 144 7.33 11.83 -4.68
C ASP A 144 8.11 10.52 -4.87
N LYS A 145 7.42 9.40 -5.10
CA LYS A 145 7.97 8.04 -5.25
C LYS A 145 8.61 7.48 -3.97
N ARG A 146 8.34 8.09 -2.82
CA ARG A 146 8.85 7.60 -1.53
C ARG A 146 7.81 6.76 -0.82
N ILE A 147 8.30 5.77 -0.08
CA ILE A 147 7.47 4.89 0.75
C ILE A 147 6.87 5.70 1.91
N GLY A 148 5.55 5.79 1.96
CA GLY A 148 4.82 6.43 3.05
C GLY A 148 4.49 5.49 4.19
N LEU A 149 4.18 4.23 3.87
CA LEU A 149 3.78 3.20 4.83
C LEU A 149 3.99 1.82 4.21
N PHE A 150 4.27 0.83 5.02
CA PHE A 150 4.23 -0.57 4.60
C PHE A 150 3.76 -1.49 5.72
N LEU A 151 3.11 -2.57 5.33
CA LEU A 151 2.59 -3.62 6.20
C LEU A 151 2.95 -4.98 5.62
N THR A 152 3.20 -5.96 6.47
CA THR A 152 3.38 -7.36 6.04
C THR A 152 2.56 -8.28 6.91
N TYR A 153 1.72 -9.09 6.27
CA TYR A 153 0.90 -10.11 6.88
C TYR A 153 1.46 -11.50 6.54
N PRO A 154 1.34 -12.49 7.43
CA PRO A 154 1.67 -13.87 7.09
C PRO A 154 0.71 -14.41 6.03
N MET A 155 1.12 -15.45 5.32
CA MET A 155 0.34 -16.05 4.23
C MET A 155 -1.07 -16.48 4.65
N THR A 156 -1.26 -16.86 5.92
CA THR A 156 -2.53 -17.32 6.48
C THR A 156 -3.55 -16.24 6.79
N THR A 157 -3.13 -14.97 6.74
CA THR A 157 -3.96 -13.85 7.19
C THR A 157 -4.31 -12.92 6.03
N GLY A 158 -5.57 -12.94 5.60
CA GLY A 158 -6.10 -11.98 4.62
C GLY A 158 -6.08 -10.54 5.18
N ARG A 159 -5.74 -9.59 4.31
CA ARG A 159 -5.54 -8.19 4.69
C ARG A 159 -6.85 -7.44 4.86
N ASN A 160 -6.81 -6.38 5.67
CA ASN A 160 -7.88 -5.40 5.81
C ASN A 160 -7.57 -4.18 4.93
N PHE A 161 -8.13 -4.11 3.73
CA PHE A 161 -7.89 -2.99 2.80
C PHE A 161 -8.56 -1.69 3.22
N HIS A 162 -9.56 -1.72 4.09
CA HIS A 162 -10.13 -0.51 4.70
C HIS A 162 -9.12 0.20 5.60
N GLU A 163 -8.24 -0.56 6.28
CA GLU A 163 -7.14 0.04 7.03
C GLU A 163 -6.12 0.73 6.11
N ILE A 164 -5.86 0.19 4.93
CA ILE A 164 -5.00 0.86 3.94
C ILE A 164 -5.61 2.19 3.50
N LEU A 165 -6.91 2.22 3.22
CA LEU A 165 -7.64 3.46 2.91
C LEU A 165 -7.60 4.46 4.07
N ARG A 166 -7.82 4.00 5.30
CA ARG A 166 -7.75 4.83 6.51
C ARG A 166 -6.36 5.48 6.66
N ALA A 167 -5.31 4.70 6.50
CA ALA A 167 -3.93 5.18 6.59
C ALA A 167 -3.60 6.18 5.47
N ILE A 168 -4.09 5.94 4.25
CA ILE A 168 -3.93 6.87 3.12
C ILE A 168 -4.66 8.18 3.41
N ASP A 169 -5.89 8.14 3.92
CA ASP A 169 -6.63 9.33 4.32
C ASP A 169 -5.84 10.16 5.33
N SER A 170 -5.24 9.51 6.33
CA SER A 170 -4.37 10.15 7.30
C SER A 170 -3.14 10.79 6.65
N MET A 171 -2.43 10.05 5.81
CA MET A 171 -1.23 10.55 5.14
C MET A 171 -1.52 11.72 4.21
N GLN A 172 -2.63 11.68 3.46
CA GLN A 172 -3.03 12.78 2.58
C GLN A 172 -3.44 14.03 3.36
N LEU A 173 -4.12 13.87 4.50
CA LEU A 173 -4.49 14.97 5.39
C LEU A 173 -3.23 15.64 5.98
N THR A 174 -2.34 14.84 6.55
CA THR A 174 -1.14 15.33 7.23
C THR A 174 -0.07 15.88 6.26
N ALA A 175 -0.15 15.55 4.99
CA ALA A 175 0.67 16.16 3.94
C ALA A 175 0.25 17.62 3.64
N LYS A 176 -1.01 17.96 3.87
CA LYS A 176 -1.57 19.29 3.57
C LYS A 176 -1.65 20.21 4.80
N TYR A 177 -1.89 19.64 5.97
CA TYR A 177 -2.15 20.37 7.20
C TYR A 177 -1.15 19.99 8.29
N LYS A 178 -0.84 20.96 9.15
CA LYS A 178 0.08 20.74 10.29
C LYS A 178 -0.62 20.02 11.46
N VAL A 179 -1.17 18.86 11.17
CA VAL A 179 -1.90 18.01 12.10
C VAL A 179 -1.37 16.58 12.07
N ALA A 180 -1.69 15.83 13.11
CA ALA A 180 -1.50 14.39 13.19
C ALA A 180 -2.83 13.72 13.49
N THR A 181 -3.00 12.46 13.09
CA THR A 181 -4.20 11.68 13.38
C THR A 181 -3.97 10.81 14.62
N PRO A 182 -4.90 10.79 15.59
CA PRO A 182 -4.76 9.95 16.77
C PRO A 182 -4.97 8.46 16.44
N ALA A 183 -4.68 7.61 17.42
CA ALA A 183 -4.99 6.18 17.31
C ALA A 183 -6.45 5.96 16.94
N ASP A 184 -6.70 4.98 16.08
CA ASP A 184 -8.03 4.58 15.60
C ASP A 184 -8.83 5.66 14.84
N TRP A 185 -8.19 6.79 14.52
CA TRP A 185 -8.81 7.90 13.80
C TRP A 185 -9.44 7.42 12.48
N LYS A 186 -10.62 7.93 12.20
CA LYS A 186 -11.31 7.80 10.92
C LYS A 186 -11.51 9.16 10.29
N LYS A 187 -11.52 9.19 8.96
CA LYS A 187 -11.72 10.44 8.22
C LYS A 187 -12.96 11.19 8.70
N GLY A 188 -12.77 12.47 9.00
CA GLY A 188 -13.82 13.34 9.53
C GLY A 188 -13.84 13.44 11.05
N GLU A 189 -13.09 12.64 11.79
CA GLU A 189 -12.91 12.79 13.24
C GLU A 189 -11.86 13.87 13.57
N ASP A 190 -11.86 14.31 14.82
CA ASP A 190 -10.91 15.32 15.30
C ASP A 190 -9.47 14.87 15.14
N VAL A 191 -8.60 15.82 14.89
CA VAL A 191 -7.17 15.63 14.70
C VAL A 191 -6.36 16.36 15.77
N ILE A 192 -5.07 16.11 15.83
CA ILE A 192 -4.15 16.67 16.80
C ILE A 192 -3.31 17.76 16.10
N ILE A 193 -3.25 18.94 16.71
CA ILE A 193 -2.30 19.99 16.29
C ILE A 193 -0.90 19.51 16.63
N VAL A 194 0.00 19.45 15.65
CA VAL A 194 1.37 18.98 15.90
C VAL A 194 2.11 19.88 16.89
N PRO A 195 2.97 19.35 17.77
CA PRO A 195 3.66 20.14 18.81
C PRO A 195 4.50 21.30 18.28
N LYS A 196 4.99 21.23 17.03
CA LYS A 196 5.75 22.29 16.39
C LYS A 196 4.95 23.60 16.16
N VAL A 197 3.62 23.49 16.07
CA VAL A 197 2.74 24.64 15.92
C VAL A 197 2.57 25.28 17.30
N THR A 198 3.07 26.52 17.46
CA THR A 198 2.89 27.28 18.71
C THR A 198 1.43 27.70 18.89
N ASN A 199 1.05 28.09 20.11
CA ASN A 199 -0.31 28.59 20.36
C ASN A 199 -0.61 29.87 19.56
N GLU A 200 0.38 30.71 19.34
CA GLU A 200 0.26 31.94 18.52
C GLU A 200 0.00 31.58 17.05
N GLU A 201 0.71 30.58 16.52
CA GLU A 201 0.46 30.08 15.15
C GLU A 201 -0.91 29.39 15.07
N ALA A 202 -1.24 28.57 16.07
CA ALA A 202 -2.52 27.86 16.10
C ALA A 202 -3.72 28.84 16.11
N LYS A 203 -3.65 29.95 16.81
CA LYS A 203 -4.69 31.01 16.80
C LYS A 203 -4.95 31.56 15.40
N LYS A 204 -3.91 31.66 14.56
CA LYS A 204 -4.03 32.12 13.18
C LYS A 204 -4.64 31.07 12.26
N ILE A 205 -4.29 29.79 12.48
CA ILE A 205 -4.76 28.67 11.65
C ILE A 205 -6.18 28.26 12.05
N TYR A 206 -6.46 28.28 13.35
CA TYR A 206 -7.74 27.85 13.94
C TYR A 206 -8.35 29.02 14.77
N PRO A 207 -8.90 30.04 14.10
CA PRO A 207 -9.44 31.22 14.78
C PRO A 207 -10.62 30.90 15.71
N ASP A 208 -11.35 29.82 15.43
CA ASP A 208 -12.46 29.34 16.27
C ASP A 208 -11.99 28.56 17.52
N GLY A 209 -10.66 28.41 17.68
CA GLY A 209 -10.05 27.75 18.82
C GLY A 209 -9.87 26.25 18.65
N TRP A 210 -9.45 25.62 19.72
CA TRP A 210 -9.22 24.18 19.83
C TRP A 210 -9.38 23.72 21.29
N GLU A 211 -9.51 22.42 21.47
CA GLU A 211 -9.52 21.81 22.80
C GLU A 211 -8.10 21.52 23.28
N THR A 212 -7.71 21.99 24.45
CA THR A 212 -6.44 21.64 25.10
C THR A 212 -6.71 20.61 26.21
N ILE A 213 -6.36 19.34 25.94
CA ILE A 213 -6.47 18.26 26.91
C ILE A 213 -5.24 18.28 27.84
N LYS A 214 -4.08 18.48 27.25
CA LYS A 214 -2.78 18.73 27.89
C LYS A 214 -2.00 19.75 27.07
N PRO A 215 -0.98 20.40 27.60
CA PRO A 215 -0.17 21.33 26.82
C PRO A 215 0.42 20.74 25.54
N TYR A 216 0.70 19.44 25.54
CA TYR A 216 1.22 18.69 24.41
C TYR A 216 0.12 17.95 23.58
N LEU A 217 -1.14 18.01 23.99
CA LEU A 217 -2.27 17.33 23.36
C LEU A 217 -3.42 18.30 23.11
N ARG A 218 -3.45 18.87 21.92
CA ARG A 218 -4.44 19.84 21.47
C ARG A 218 -5.24 19.25 20.30
N LYS A 219 -6.54 19.15 20.43
CA LYS A 219 -7.47 18.62 19.44
C LYS A 219 -8.20 19.74 18.70
N VAL A 220 -8.41 19.51 17.43
CA VAL A 220 -9.17 20.42 16.55
C VAL A 220 -9.99 19.58 15.58
N PRO A 221 -11.15 20.06 15.11
CA PRO A 221 -11.92 19.38 14.07
C PRO A 221 -11.07 19.13 12.82
N ASP A 222 -11.42 18.08 12.06
CA ASP A 222 -10.80 17.79 10.77
C ASP A 222 -10.89 19.04 9.86
N PRO A 223 -9.76 19.62 9.42
CA PRO A 223 -9.75 20.86 8.64
C PRO A 223 -10.32 20.71 7.23
N THR A 224 -10.73 19.51 6.83
CA THR A 224 -11.38 19.26 5.54
C THR A 224 -12.90 19.17 5.61
N LYS A 225 -13.48 19.37 6.79
CA LYS A 225 -14.94 19.42 7.00
C LYS A 225 -15.52 20.77 6.63
#